data_6892087fc381eea2e87ff0b901fccb81
#
_entry.id   6892087fc381eea2e87ff0b901fccb81
#
_cell.length_a   1.000
_cell.length_b   1.000
_cell.length_c   1.000
_cell.angle_alpha   90.00
_cell.angle_beta   90.00
_cell.angle_gamma   90.00
#
_symmetry.space_group_name_H-M   'P 1'
#
loop_
_entity.id
_entity.type
_entity.pdbx_description
1 polymer ?
#
loop_
_entity_poly.entity_id
_entity_poly.type
_entity_poly.pdbx_seq_one_letter_code
_entity_poly.pdbx_strand_id
1 'polypeptide(L)'
;LVQWDQRGAGMTYGRSPPAEDAALTIEQMRDDGIELAAYLTRRFGQRKVILWGSSWGSILGVHMAKARPDLFHAYLGTSQLVNFRENQRVSYARLLAVVGASDDPASMAVLHGVGEPPWTDPRSFGKVRRVIRAYEAKVSTPAPEAWWTPAAEYRTPKAQADYEAGEDYSFLNFVGLKGDGMASQVDLPALGTDFAIPMFFVEGAQDLLATPDVAQRYYDSLTAPRKHLVLLERAGHDPNQDVIDA
;
A
#
# COMPACT_ATOMS: atom_id res chain seq x y z
N LEU A 1 -13.11 -13.88 2.53
CA LEU A 1 -12.33 -12.74 2.07
C LEU A 1 -13.05 -12.08 0.90
N VAL A 2 -13.13 -10.74 0.91
CA VAL A 2 -13.63 -9.94 -0.20
C VAL A 2 -12.52 -9.00 -0.64
N GLN A 3 -12.21 -9.03 -1.93
CA GLN A 3 -11.32 -8.08 -2.61
C GLN A 3 -12.14 -7.34 -3.66
N TRP A 4 -11.74 -6.14 -4.01
CA TRP A 4 -12.44 -5.31 -4.97
C TRP A 4 -11.48 -4.46 -5.78
N ASP A 5 -11.79 -4.30 -7.05
CA ASP A 5 -11.12 -3.32 -7.89
C ASP A 5 -11.65 -1.94 -7.51
N GLN A 6 -10.79 -1.10 -6.99
CA GLN A 6 -11.14 0.25 -6.56
C GLN A 6 -11.48 1.14 -7.76
N ARG A 7 -12.07 2.29 -7.48
CA ARG A 7 -12.27 3.32 -8.50
C ARG A 7 -10.95 3.62 -9.23
N GLY A 8 -10.98 3.62 -10.55
CA GLY A 8 -9.79 3.85 -11.36
C GLY A 8 -8.86 2.64 -11.52
N ALA A 9 -9.26 1.44 -11.07
CA ALA A 9 -8.46 0.24 -11.17
C ALA A 9 -9.23 -0.93 -11.80
N GLY A 10 -8.52 -1.84 -12.45
CA GLY A 10 -8.97 -3.13 -12.93
C GLY A 10 -10.29 -3.11 -13.70
N MET A 11 -11.18 -4.04 -13.39
CA MET A 11 -12.48 -4.13 -14.05
C MET A 11 -13.41 -2.95 -13.70
N THR A 12 -13.23 -2.29 -12.58
CA THR A 12 -13.98 -1.06 -12.25
C THR A 12 -13.60 0.06 -13.21
N TYR A 13 -12.31 0.24 -13.51
CA TYR A 13 -11.86 1.16 -14.55
C TYR A 13 -12.47 0.81 -15.92
N GLY A 14 -12.39 -0.46 -16.32
CA GLY A 14 -12.88 -0.91 -17.62
C GLY A 14 -14.39 -0.78 -17.82
N ARG A 15 -15.18 -0.82 -16.72
CA ARG A 15 -16.65 -0.65 -16.77
C ARG A 15 -17.08 0.80 -16.72
N SER A 16 -16.33 1.62 -16.03
CA SER A 16 -16.65 3.02 -15.78
C SER A 16 -15.35 3.84 -15.75
N PRO A 17 -14.71 4.00 -16.93
CA PRO A 17 -13.50 4.80 -17.00
C PRO A 17 -13.82 6.23 -16.54
N PRO A 18 -12.96 6.79 -15.67
CA PRO A 18 -13.15 8.16 -15.22
C PRO A 18 -13.01 9.14 -16.40
N ALA A 19 -13.58 10.34 -16.27
CA ALA A 19 -13.33 11.41 -17.24
C ALA A 19 -11.83 11.74 -17.28
N GLU A 20 -11.36 12.22 -18.44
CA GLU A 20 -9.92 12.44 -18.70
C GLU A 20 -9.27 13.40 -17.68
N ASP A 21 -10.05 14.35 -17.16
CA ASP A 21 -9.64 15.35 -16.18
C ASP A 21 -10.00 14.98 -14.72
N ALA A 22 -10.62 13.82 -14.50
CA ALA A 22 -11.01 13.40 -13.16
C ALA A 22 -9.79 12.98 -12.35
N ALA A 23 -9.61 13.60 -11.19
CA ALA A 23 -8.60 13.22 -10.22
C ALA A 23 -9.21 12.34 -9.12
N LEU A 24 -8.43 11.34 -8.66
CA LEU A 24 -8.77 10.58 -7.46
C LEU A 24 -8.32 11.34 -6.21
N THR A 25 -9.12 11.25 -5.15
CA THR A 25 -8.76 11.77 -3.83
C THR A 25 -8.82 10.66 -2.78
N ILE A 26 -8.04 10.81 -1.71
CA ILE A 26 -8.07 9.85 -0.58
C ILE A 26 -9.47 9.78 0.02
N GLU A 27 -10.15 10.92 0.16
CA GLU A 27 -11.49 11.01 0.72
C GLU A 27 -12.51 10.25 -0.14
N GLN A 28 -12.46 10.41 -1.45
CA GLN A 28 -13.34 9.69 -2.37
C GLN A 28 -13.12 8.17 -2.28
N MET A 29 -11.85 7.74 -2.29
CA MET A 29 -11.51 6.33 -2.17
C MET A 29 -11.92 5.74 -0.81
N ARG A 30 -11.77 6.52 0.28
CA ARG A 30 -12.27 6.16 1.61
C ARG A 30 -13.78 5.98 1.59
N ASP A 31 -14.52 6.90 1.01
CA ASP A 31 -15.99 6.88 1.02
C ASP A 31 -16.52 5.71 0.18
N ASP A 32 -15.90 5.40 -0.96
CA ASP A 32 -16.19 4.18 -1.74
C ASP A 32 -15.99 2.91 -0.89
N GLY A 33 -14.88 2.83 -0.16
CA GLY A 33 -14.58 1.70 0.72
C GLY A 33 -15.57 1.57 1.90
N ILE A 34 -15.99 2.68 2.48
CA ILE A 34 -17.01 2.73 3.53
C ILE A 34 -18.38 2.26 3.00
N GLU A 35 -18.75 2.70 1.79
CA GLU A 35 -19.99 2.26 1.15
C GLU A 35 -19.97 0.76 0.90
N LEU A 36 -18.86 0.22 0.38
CA LEU A 36 -18.67 -1.21 0.20
C LEU A 36 -18.76 -1.96 1.53
N ALA A 37 -18.08 -1.51 2.58
CA ALA A 37 -18.13 -2.14 3.90
C ALA A 37 -19.57 -2.18 4.45
N ALA A 38 -20.31 -1.08 4.33
CA ALA A 38 -21.72 -1.01 4.71
C ALA A 38 -22.62 -1.91 3.85
N TYR A 39 -22.33 -2.07 2.58
CA TYR A 39 -23.01 -3.03 1.71
C TYR A 39 -22.76 -4.48 2.17
N LEU A 40 -21.50 -4.83 2.44
CA LEU A 40 -21.10 -6.17 2.85
C LEU A 40 -21.74 -6.56 4.20
N THR A 41 -21.79 -5.64 5.17
CA THR A 41 -22.47 -5.91 6.46
C THR A 41 -23.93 -6.28 6.23
N ARG A 42 -24.66 -5.53 5.40
CA ARG A 42 -26.05 -5.83 5.05
C ARG A 42 -26.17 -7.13 4.26
N ARG A 43 -25.31 -7.33 3.25
CA ARG A 43 -25.36 -8.49 2.34
C ARG A 43 -25.15 -9.82 3.06
N PHE A 44 -24.28 -9.85 4.06
CA PHE A 44 -23.93 -11.05 4.82
C PHE A 44 -24.59 -11.12 6.21
N GLY A 45 -25.45 -10.16 6.57
CA GLY A 45 -26.11 -10.13 7.88
C GLY A 45 -25.13 -9.96 9.05
N GLN A 46 -23.96 -9.36 8.81
CA GLN A 46 -22.95 -9.11 9.83
C GLN A 46 -23.07 -7.68 10.36
N ARG A 47 -22.80 -7.49 11.65
CA ARG A 47 -22.80 -6.14 12.23
C ARG A 47 -21.57 -5.33 11.80
N LYS A 48 -20.45 -5.99 11.64
CA LYS A 48 -19.15 -5.41 11.32
C LYS A 48 -18.35 -6.36 10.45
N VAL A 49 -17.30 -5.86 9.81
CA VAL A 49 -16.29 -6.63 9.07
C VAL A 49 -14.91 -6.39 9.67
N ILE A 50 -13.95 -7.24 9.34
CA ILE A 50 -12.51 -6.95 9.56
C ILE A 50 -12.01 -6.19 8.34
N LEU A 51 -11.29 -5.11 8.56
CA LEU A 51 -10.68 -4.28 7.52
C LEU A 51 -9.22 -4.66 7.39
N TRP A 52 -8.82 -5.13 6.21
CA TRP A 52 -7.42 -5.43 5.89
C TRP A 52 -6.93 -4.48 4.79
N GLY A 53 -5.84 -3.77 5.07
CA GLY A 53 -5.18 -2.88 4.11
C GLY A 53 -3.70 -3.19 3.97
N SER A 54 -3.22 -3.33 2.73
CA SER A 54 -1.80 -3.53 2.41
C SER A 54 -1.28 -2.37 1.57
N SER A 55 -0.08 -1.86 1.87
CA SER A 55 0.56 -0.80 1.09
C SER A 55 -0.35 0.43 0.93
N TRP A 56 -0.73 0.83 -0.29
CA TRP A 56 -1.76 1.85 -0.53
C TRP A 56 -3.04 1.59 0.27
N GLY A 57 -3.50 0.34 0.29
CA GLY A 57 -4.69 -0.07 1.05
C GLY A 57 -4.54 0.17 2.56
N SER A 58 -3.32 0.20 3.10
CA SER A 58 -3.07 0.49 4.51
C SER A 58 -3.36 1.96 4.86
N ILE A 59 -3.07 2.88 3.94
CA ILE A 59 -3.45 4.29 4.07
C ILE A 59 -4.97 4.41 4.11
N LEU A 60 -5.62 3.82 3.11
CA LEU A 60 -7.06 3.87 2.95
C LEU A 60 -7.78 3.24 4.15
N GLY A 61 -7.28 2.08 4.63
CA GLY A 61 -7.82 1.39 5.79
C GLY A 61 -7.79 2.23 7.06
N VAL A 62 -6.71 2.97 7.31
CA VAL A 62 -6.64 3.90 8.45
C VAL A 62 -7.66 5.03 8.31
N HIS A 63 -7.80 5.64 7.13
CA HIS A 63 -8.83 6.65 6.89
C HIS A 63 -10.25 6.12 7.12
N MET A 64 -10.53 4.89 6.65
CA MET A 64 -11.84 4.23 6.87
C MET A 64 -12.08 3.91 8.34
N ALA A 65 -11.07 3.38 9.05
CA ALA A 65 -11.14 3.06 10.48
C ALA A 65 -11.41 4.29 11.35
N LYS A 66 -10.84 5.44 10.98
CA LYS A 66 -11.09 6.74 11.62
C LYS A 66 -12.51 7.24 11.34
N ALA A 67 -12.94 7.20 10.09
CA ALA A 67 -14.22 7.79 9.68
C ALA A 67 -15.43 6.99 10.15
N ARG A 68 -15.36 5.65 10.17
CA ARG A 68 -16.48 4.75 10.47
C ARG A 68 -16.08 3.54 11.31
N PRO A 69 -15.57 3.75 12.54
CA PRO A 69 -15.18 2.64 13.43
C PRO A 69 -16.34 1.70 13.79
N ASP A 70 -17.57 2.16 13.63
CA ASP A 70 -18.78 1.37 13.83
C ASP A 70 -18.95 0.22 12.84
N LEU A 71 -18.30 0.27 11.67
CA LEU A 71 -18.35 -0.77 10.63
C LEU A 71 -17.29 -1.86 10.81
N PHE A 72 -16.29 -1.66 11.66
CA PHE A 72 -15.12 -2.55 11.71
C PHE A 72 -14.93 -3.20 13.08
N HIS A 73 -14.67 -4.51 13.10
CA HIS A 73 -14.26 -5.24 14.30
C HIS A 73 -12.81 -4.92 14.67
N ALA A 74 -11.96 -4.80 13.68
CA ALA A 74 -10.54 -4.49 13.79
C ALA A 74 -10.00 -4.00 12.44
N TYR A 75 -8.85 -3.36 12.50
CA TYR A 75 -8.01 -3.07 11.36
C TYR A 75 -6.76 -3.96 11.40
N LEU A 76 -6.39 -4.53 10.24
CA LEU A 76 -5.14 -5.23 9.99
C LEU A 76 -4.38 -4.49 8.88
N GLY A 77 -3.24 -3.93 9.22
CA GLY A 77 -2.32 -3.30 8.27
C GLY A 77 -1.16 -4.23 7.95
N THR A 78 -0.80 -4.33 6.66
CA THR A 78 0.43 -4.98 6.22
C THR A 78 1.20 -4.03 5.32
N SER A 79 2.54 -4.03 5.39
CA SER A 79 3.38 -3.06 4.67
C SER A 79 2.84 -1.63 4.85
N GLN A 80 2.69 -1.22 6.11
CA GLN A 80 1.96 -0.01 6.51
C GLN A 80 2.69 1.26 6.07
N LEU A 81 2.10 1.98 5.14
CA LEU A 81 2.50 3.35 4.81
C LEU A 81 1.91 4.33 5.82
N VAL A 82 2.70 5.29 6.27
CA VAL A 82 2.33 6.21 7.35
C VAL A 82 2.39 7.67 6.93
N ASN A 83 3.57 8.12 6.54
CA ASN A 83 3.82 9.43 5.97
C ASN A 83 4.69 9.24 4.73
N PHE A 84 4.19 9.66 3.58
CA PHE A 84 4.82 9.29 2.31
C PHE A 84 6.21 9.91 2.14
N ARG A 85 6.39 11.16 2.54
CA ARG A 85 7.68 11.86 2.43
C ARG A 85 8.72 11.27 3.38
N GLU A 86 8.33 11.00 4.62
CA GLU A 86 9.21 10.36 5.60
C GLU A 86 9.58 8.96 5.13
N ASN A 87 8.60 8.20 4.67
CA ASN A 87 8.82 6.85 4.17
C ASN A 87 9.78 6.83 2.97
N GLN A 88 9.63 7.73 2.00
CA GLN A 88 10.58 7.84 0.88
C GLN A 88 12.01 8.13 1.38
N ARG A 89 12.17 9.05 2.33
CA ARG A 89 13.49 9.41 2.87
C ARG A 89 14.15 8.23 3.59
N VAL A 90 13.40 7.53 4.44
CA VAL A 90 13.92 6.37 5.19
C VAL A 90 14.21 5.20 4.24
N SER A 91 13.29 4.91 3.32
CA SER A 91 13.45 3.89 2.27
C SER A 91 14.72 4.14 1.44
N TYR A 92 14.91 5.35 0.95
CA TYR A 92 16.07 5.70 0.13
C TYR A 92 17.38 5.56 0.90
N ALA A 93 17.43 6.01 2.15
CA ALA A 93 18.62 5.87 3.00
C ALA A 93 18.96 4.39 3.28
N ARG A 94 17.94 3.56 3.60
CA ARG A 94 18.14 2.11 3.78
C ARG A 94 18.62 1.44 2.49
N LEU A 95 18.02 1.82 1.37
CA LEU A 95 18.38 1.25 0.07
C LEU A 95 19.82 1.61 -0.32
N LEU A 96 20.27 2.85 -0.11
CA LEU A 96 21.67 3.25 -0.30
C LEU A 96 22.62 2.42 0.55
N ALA A 97 22.26 2.15 1.82
CA ALA A 97 23.09 1.33 2.71
C ALA A 97 23.19 -0.13 2.23
N VAL A 98 22.05 -0.72 1.85
CA VAL A 98 21.99 -2.12 1.38
C VAL A 98 22.71 -2.29 0.04
N VAL A 99 22.51 -1.38 -0.91
CA VAL A 99 23.21 -1.39 -2.22
C VAL A 99 24.70 -1.10 -2.04
N GLY A 100 25.06 -0.17 -1.16
CA GLY A 100 26.46 0.17 -0.86
C GLY A 100 27.24 -0.95 -0.18
N ALA A 101 26.54 -1.84 0.54
CA ALA A 101 27.16 -3.05 1.11
C ALA A 101 27.29 -4.21 0.10
N SER A 102 26.78 -4.04 -1.11
CA SER A 102 26.85 -5.02 -2.20
C SER A 102 27.75 -4.54 -3.31
N ASP A 103 28.31 -5.46 -4.10
CA ASP A 103 29.07 -5.11 -5.31
C ASP A 103 28.13 -4.91 -6.51
N ASP A 104 27.31 -3.85 -6.45
CA ASP A 104 26.30 -3.52 -7.48
C ASP A 104 26.38 -2.04 -7.89
N PRO A 105 27.40 -1.68 -8.70
CA PRO A 105 27.56 -0.31 -9.17
C PRO A 105 26.40 0.16 -10.08
N ALA A 106 25.70 -0.76 -10.74
CA ALA A 106 24.59 -0.40 -11.61
C ALA A 106 23.38 0.10 -10.80
N SER A 107 22.98 -0.60 -9.75
CA SER A 107 21.91 -0.14 -8.83
C SER A 107 22.32 1.16 -8.14
N MET A 108 23.57 1.28 -7.70
CA MET A 108 24.09 2.51 -7.08
C MET A 108 24.01 3.71 -8.05
N ALA A 109 24.38 3.51 -9.32
CA ALA A 109 24.27 4.55 -10.35
C ALA A 109 22.80 4.98 -10.58
N VAL A 110 21.85 4.03 -10.53
CA VAL A 110 20.41 4.37 -10.61
C VAL A 110 20.00 5.24 -9.44
N LEU A 111 20.39 4.89 -8.22
CA LEU A 111 20.05 5.65 -7.01
C LEU A 111 20.64 7.06 -7.03
N HIS A 112 21.92 7.19 -7.36
CA HIS A 112 22.57 8.49 -7.49
C HIS A 112 21.95 9.32 -8.62
N GLY A 113 21.56 8.68 -9.72
CA GLY A 113 20.93 9.36 -10.86
C GLY A 113 19.50 9.87 -10.56
N VAL A 114 18.80 9.21 -9.64
CA VAL A 114 17.49 9.67 -9.13
C VAL A 114 17.67 10.76 -8.08
N GLY A 115 18.66 10.62 -7.20
CA GLY A 115 18.93 11.54 -6.10
C GLY A 115 17.96 11.38 -4.91
N GLU A 116 18.16 12.22 -3.89
CA GLU A 116 17.34 12.19 -2.68
C GLU A 116 15.89 12.61 -2.93
N PRO A 117 14.93 12.00 -2.21
CA PRO A 117 13.53 12.44 -2.23
C PRO A 117 13.34 13.80 -1.56
N PRO A 118 12.24 14.56 -1.82
CA PRO A 118 11.05 14.07 -2.54
C PRO A 118 11.22 14.07 -4.05
N TRP A 119 10.78 12.98 -4.69
CA TRP A 119 10.82 12.87 -6.14
C TRP A 119 9.59 13.50 -6.78
N THR A 120 9.81 14.35 -7.75
CA THR A 120 8.75 15.04 -8.50
C THR A 120 8.47 14.41 -9.87
N ASP A 121 9.36 13.53 -10.35
CA ASP A 121 9.16 12.75 -11.57
C ASP A 121 8.67 11.34 -11.21
N PRO A 122 7.47 10.93 -11.67
CA PRO A 122 6.94 9.58 -11.40
C PRO A 122 7.87 8.45 -11.89
N ARG A 123 8.71 8.71 -12.90
CA ARG A 123 9.70 7.74 -13.38
C ARG A 123 10.77 7.44 -12.33
N SER A 124 11.12 8.42 -11.49
CA SER A 124 12.07 8.23 -10.40
C SER A 124 11.57 7.21 -9.40
N PHE A 125 10.29 7.30 -9.02
CA PHE A 125 9.64 6.32 -8.18
C PHE A 125 9.70 4.90 -8.77
N GLY A 126 9.39 4.75 -10.05
CA GLY A 126 9.47 3.46 -10.75
C GLY A 126 10.89 2.89 -10.84
N LYS A 127 11.93 3.75 -11.02
CA LYS A 127 13.33 3.32 -11.01
C LYS A 127 13.75 2.78 -9.65
N VAL A 128 13.45 3.52 -8.58
CA VAL A 128 13.78 3.12 -7.20
C VAL A 128 13.05 1.83 -6.83
N ARG A 129 11.76 1.71 -7.16
CA ARG A 129 10.98 0.50 -6.88
C ARG A 129 11.54 -0.76 -7.54
N ARG A 130 12.13 -0.65 -8.74
CA ARG A 130 12.82 -1.79 -9.37
C ARG A 130 14.05 -2.25 -8.59
N VAL A 131 14.84 -1.31 -8.07
CA VAL A 131 15.99 -1.63 -7.23
C VAL A 131 15.51 -2.27 -5.92
N ILE A 132 14.50 -1.71 -5.27
CA ILE A 132 13.88 -2.28 -4.05
C ILE A 132 13.50 -3.74 -4.28
N ARG A 133 12.69 -4.03 -5.29
CA ARG A 133 12.25 -5.40 -5.61
C ARG A 133 13.41 -6.37 -5.84
N ALA A 134 14.45 -5.93 -6.55
CA ALA A 134 15.62 -6.76 -6.81
C ALA A 134 16.40 -7.10 -5.53
N TYR A 135 16.40 -6.22 -4.54
CA TYR A 135 17.08 -6.45 -3.26
C TYR A 135 16.21 -7.24 -2.28
N GLU A 136 14.95 -6.94 -2.15
CA GLU A 136 14.02 -7.71 -1.33
C GLU A 136 13.95 -9.17 -1.77
N ALA A 137 13.93 -9.44 -3.07
CA ALA A 137 13.93 -10.80 -3.62
C ALA A 137 15.13 -11.66 -3.22
N LYS A 138 16.26 -11.04 -2.81
CA LYS A 138 17.46 -11.76 -2.35
C LYS A 138 17.33 -12.27 -0.91
N VAL A 139 16.49 -11.64 -0.10
CA VAL A 139 16.45 -11.84 1.37
C VAL A 139 15.08 -12.24 1.90
N SER A 140 14.02 -12.06 1.12
CA SER A 140 12.65 -12.41 1.48
C SER A 140 12.27 -13.79 0.97
N THR A 141 11.37 -14.47 1.67
CA THR A 141 10.70 -15.68 1.15
C THR A 141 9.74 -15.24 0.03
N PRO A 142 9.83 -15.82 -1.17
CA PRO A 142 8.92 -15.43 -2.25
C PRO A 142 7.48 -15.86 -1.94
N ALA A 143 6.52 -15.07 -2.43
CA ALA A 143 5.13 -15.50 -2.43
C ALA A 143 4.93 -16.73 -3.34
N PRO A 144 3.99 -17.62 -3.02
CA PRO A 144 3.66 -18.74 -3.91
C PRO A 144 3.29 -18.26 -5.32
N GLU A 145 3.85 -18.86 -6.35
CA GLU A 145 3.60 -18.48 -7.76
C GLU A 145 2.10 -18.47 -8.12
N ALA A 146 1.35 -19.39 -7.54
CA ALA A 146 -0.09 -19.50 -7.76
C ALA A 146 -0.87 -18.23 -7.36
N TRP A 147 -0.35 -17.43 -6.44
CA TRP A 147 -1.01 -16.18 -6.03
C TRP A 147 -1.02 -15.12 -7.12
N TRP A 148 -0.06 -15.20 -8.05
CA TRP A 148 0.07 -14.26 -9.17
C TRP A 148 -0.72 -14.70 -10.41
N THR A 149 -1.42 -15.85 -10.32
CA THR A 149 -2.25 -16.37 -11.42
C THR A 149 -3.65 -15.76 -11.30
N PRO A 150 -4.04 -14.83 -12.19
CA PRO A 150 -5.37 -14.24 -12.13
C PRO A 150 -6.46 -15.29 -12.30
N ALA A 151 -7.63 -15.11 -11.69
CA ALA A 151 -8.81 -15.93 -11.95
C ALA A 151 -9.22 -15.86 -13.43
N ALA A 152 -9.96 -16.86 -13.90
CA ALA A 152 -10.24 -17.03 -15.34
C ALA A 152 -10.89 -15.79 -15.99
N GLU A 153 -11.79 -15.15 -15.27
CA GLU A 153 -12.48 -13.93 -15.69
C GLU A 153 -11.55 -12.73 -15.92
N TYR A 154 -10.38 -12.70 -15.27
CA TYR A 154 -9.37 -11.64 -15.41
C TYR A 154 -8.30 -11.95 -16.47
N ARG A 155 -8.35 -13.15 -17.10
CA ARG A 155 -7.37 -13.56 -18.12
C ARG A 155 -7.77 -13.20 -19.55
N THR A 156 -8.89 -12.51 -19.75
CA THR A 156 -9.31 -12.07 -21.08
C THR A 156 -8.46 -10.91 -21.56
N PRO A 157 -8.23 -10.74 -22.88
CA PRO A 157 -7.48 -9.59 -23.41
C PRO A 157 -8.07 -8.25 -22.97
N LYS A 158 -9.41 -8.16 -22.87
CA LYS A 158 -10.07 -6.96 -22.38
C LYS A 158 -9.78 -6.69 -20.91
N ALA A 159 -9.88 -7.70 -20.06
CA ALA A 159 -9.62 -7.54 -18.63
C ALA A 159 -8.15 -7.14 -18.37
N GLN A 160 -7.23 -7.67 -19.16
CA GLN A 160 -5.82 -7.28 -19.09
C GLN A 160 -5.60 -5.84 -19.53
N ALA A 161 -6.21 -5.41 -20.64
CA ALA A 161 -6.12 -4.02 -21.10
C ALA A 161 -6.75 -3.05 -20.08
N ASP A 162 -7.88 -3.41 -19.47
CA ASP A 162 -8.54 -2.63 -18.42
C ASP A 162 -7.64 -2.52 -17.17
N TYR A 163 -6.95 -3.61 -16.81
CA TYR A 163 -6.01 -3.64 -15.69
C TYR A 163 -4.82 -2.71 -15.95
N GLU A 164 -4.15 -2.83 -17.11
CA GLU A 164 -3.00 -2.01 -17.47
C GLU A 164 -3.35 -0.51 -17.51
N ALA A 165 -4.46 -0.17 -18.18
CA ALA A 165 -4.90 1.21 -18.24
C ALA A 165 -5.32 1.78 -16.87
N GLY A 166 -5.97 0.96 -16.04
CA GLY A 166 -6.33 1.31 -14.68
C GLY A 166 -5.12 1.46 -13.77
N GLU A 167 -4.09 0.63 -13.93
CA GLU A 167 -2.82 0.74 -13.20
C GLU A 167 -2.12 2.07 -13.53
N ASP A 168 -1.98 2.40 -14.80
CA ASP A 168 -1.38 3.67 -15.25
C ASP A 168 -2.15 4.88 -14.70
N TYR A 169 -3.47 4.86 -14.83
CA TYR A 169 -4.33 5.93 -14.31
C TYR A 169 -4.19 6.08 -12.79
N SER A 170 -4.31 4.98 -12.04
CA SER A 170 -4.20 4.97 -10.59
C SER A 170 -2.82 5.40 -10.11
N PHE A 171 -1.76 4.93 -10.78
CA PHE A 171 -0.38 5.30 -10.46
C PHE A 171 -0.15 6.80 -10.64
N LEU A 172 -0.59 7.37 -11.76
CA LEU A 172 -0.44 8.81 -12.00
C LEU A 172 -1.24 9.66 -11.02
N ASN A 173 -2.44 9.23 -10.62
CA ASN A 173 -3.20 9.90 -9.58
C ASN A 173 -2.55 9.76 -8.19
N PHE A 174 -1.89 8.62 -7.93
CA PHE A 174 -1.22 8.40 -6.65
C PHE A 174 0.06 9.23 -6.53
N VAL A 175 0.97 9.16 -7.49
CA VAL A 175 2.25 9.88 -7.39
C VAL A 175 2.18 11.32 -7.89
N GLY A 176 1.29 11.62 -8.84
CA GLY A 176 1.21 12.92 -9.52
C GLY A 176 2.29 13.11 -10.59
N LEU A 177 2.02 13.92 -11.60
CA LEU A 177 3.00 14.24 -12.65
C LEU A 177 4.19 15.08 -12.16
N LYS A 178 4.02 15.75 -11.02
CA LYS A 178 5.01 16.62 -10.37
C LYS A 178 5.25 16.23 -8.90
N GLY A 179 4.94 14.99 -8.52
CA GLY A 179 4.99 14.54 -7.13
C GLY A 179 3.87 15.14 -6.27
N ASP A 180 2.78 15.57 -6.89
CA ASP A 180 1.66 16.30 -6.30
C ASP A 180 0.36 15.46 -6.22
N GLY A 181 0.45 14.16 -6.46
CA GLY A 181 -0.67 13.23 -6.36
C GLY A 181 -1.10 12.93 -4.91
N MET A 182 -2.05 12.02 -4.75
CA MET A 182 -2.61 11.63 -3.44
C MET A 182 -1.53 11.28 -2.42
N ALA A 183 -0.43 10.63 -2.85
CA ALA A 183 0.67 10.24 -1.99
C ALA A 183 1.30 11.42 -1.26
N SER A 184 1.36 12.60 -1.89
CA SER A 184 1.94 13.81 -1.29
C SER A 184 1.16 14.32 -0.07
N GLN A 185 -0.09 13.89 0.08
CA GLN A 185 -1.00 14.27 1.15
C GLN A 185 -1.05 13.24 2.29
N VAL A 186 -0.35 12.11 2.13
CA VAL A 186 -0.36 11.04 3.14
C VAL A 186 0.44 11.44 4.37
N ASP A 187 -0.30 11.65 5.46
CA ASP A 187 0.22 11.91 6.80
C ASP A 187 -0.77 11.35 7.83
N LEU A 188 -0.66 10.06 8.13
CA LEU A 188 -1.59 9.38 9.04
C LEU A 188 -1.57 9.93 10.48
N PRO A 189 -0.42 10.32 11.06
CA PRO A 189 -0.39 10.99 12.35
C PRO A 189 -1.25 12.24 12.42
N ALA A 190 -1.39 13.01 11.33
CA ALA A 190 -2.24 14.19 11.28
C ALA A 190 -3.75 13.87 11.45
N LEU A 191 -4.16 12.62 11.23
CA LEU A 191 -5.52 12.16 11.52
C LEU A 191 -5.78 11.91 13.01
N GLY A 192 -4.76 12.07 13.85
CA GLY A 192 -4.76 11.69 15.26
C GLY A 192 -4.44 10.22 15.48
N THR A 193 -3.95 9.90 16.67
CA THR A 193 -3.43 8.57 17.03
C THR A 193 -4.40 7.71 17.86
N ASP A 194 -5.57 8.24 18.25
CA ASP A 194 -6.56 7.51 19.04
C ASP A 194 -7.54 6.75 18.14
N PHE A 195 -7.64 5.44 18.30
CA PHE A 195 -8.53 4.58 17.52
C PHE A 195 -9.59 3.93 18.43
N ALA A 196 -10.83 3.87 17.95
CA ALA A 196 -11.94 3.23 18.65
C ALA A 196 -12.04 1.72 18.42
N ILE A 197 -11.19 1.15 17.55
CA ILE A 197 -11.16 -0.28 17.21
C ILE A 197 -9.75 -0.85 17.42
N PRO A 198 -9.62 -2.18 17.60
CA PRO A 198 -8.33 -2.84 17.63
C PRO A 198 -7.50 -2.58 16.34
N MET A 199 -6.19 -2.37 16.53
CA MET A 199 -5.23 -2.07 15.45
C MET A 199 -4.12 -3.11 15.45
N PHE A 200 -3.98 -3.86 14.36
CA PHE A 200 -2.97 -4.90 14.18
C PHE A 200 -2.10 -4.58 12.97
N PHE A 201 -0.80 -4.79 13.13
CA PHE A 201 0.17 -4.58 12.06
C PHE A 201 1.02 -5.84 11.88
N VAL A 202 1.23 -6.24 10.62
CA VAL A 202 2.17 -7.30 10.24
C VAL A 202 3.12 -6.73 9.21
N GLU A 203 4.38 -6.55 9.60
CA GLU A 203 5.39 -5.84 8.84
C GLU A 203 6.53 -6.77 8.42
N GLY A 204 7.02 -6.60 7.20
CA GLY A 204 8.22 -7.27 6.74
C GLY A 204 9.49 -6.56 7.22
N ALA A 205 10.40 -7.26 7.89
CA ALA A 205 11.70 -6.71 8.29
C ALA A 205 12.55 -6.30 7.08
N GLN A 206 12.30 -6.92 5.93
CA GLN A 206 12.99 -6.67 4.67
C GLN A 206 12.28 -5.67 3.77
N ASP A 207 11.14 -5.09 4.20
CA ASP A 207 10.42 -4.09 3.40
C ASP A 207 11.26 -2.81 3.26
N LEU A 208 11.70 -2.56 2.04
CA LEU A 208 12.47 -1.38 1.67
C LEU A 208 11.58 -0.29 1.05
N LEU A 209 10.30 -0.57 0.81
CA LEU A 209 9.34 0.39 0.27
C LEU A 209 8.50 1.04 1.38
N ALA A 210 7.74 0.27 2.15
CA ALA A 210 7.02 0.70 3.34
C ALA A 210 7.83 0.29 4.58
N THR A 211 8.82 1.09 4.94
CA THR A 211 9.85 0.65 5.88
C THR A 211 9.28 0.40 7.28
N PRO A 212 9.61 -0.76 7.90
CA PRO A 212 9.09 -1.12 9.22
C PRO A 212 9.46 -0.11 10.31
N ASP A 213 10.56 0.64 10.17
CA ASP A 213 10.94 1.68 11.13
C ASP A 213 9.89 2.81 11.21
N VAL A 214 9.30 3.17 10.08
CA VAL A 214 8.25 4.21 10.02
C VAL A 214 6.94 3.65 10.59
N ALA A 215 6.59 2.43 10.22
CA ALA A 215 5.41 1.73 10.75
C ALA A 215 5.50 1.53 12.27
N GLN A 216 6.67 1.13 12.79
CA GLN A 216 6.91 0.94 14.22
C GLN A 216 6.70 2.23 15.01
N ARG A 217 7.30 3.36 14.57
CA ARG A 217 7.11 4.65 15.24
C ARG A 217 5.64 5.08 15.28
N TYR A 218 4.92 4.85 14.19
CA TYR A 218 3.47 5.11 14.16
C TYR A 218 2.73 4.20 15.13
N TYR A 219 2.97 2.89 15.09
CA TYR A 219 2.39 1.94 16.02
C TYR A 219 2.61 2.31 17.48
N ASP A 220 3.84 2.73 17.83
CA ASP A 220 4.18 3.13 19.21
C ASP A 220 3.33 4.33 19.68
N SER A 221 3.03 5.25 18.77
CA SER A 221 2.21 6.44 19.04
C SER A 221 0.72 6.17 19.16
N LEU A 222 0.22 5.00 18.71
CA LEU A 222 -1.22 4.72 18.68
C LEU A 222 -1.77 4.42 20.07
N THR A 223 -2.99 4.91 20.32
CA THR A 223 -3.90 4.46 21.37
C THR A 223 -5.06 3.70 20.73
N ALA A 224 -5.32 2.47 21.17
CA ALA A 224 -6.41 1.64 20.68
C ALA A 224 -6.87 0.68 21.78
N PRO A 225 -8.11 0.14 21.73
CA PRO A 225 -8.58 -0.85 22.71
C PRO A 225 -7.68 -2.08 22.80
N ARG A 226 -7.07 -2.46 21.71
CA ARG A 226 -6.03 -3.48 21.59
C ARG A 226 -5.14 -3.16 20.40
N LYS A 227 -3.84 -3.31 20.55
CA LYS A 227 -2.91 -3.20 19.42
C LYS A 227 -1.82 -4.26 19.51
N HIS A 228 -1.37 -4.73 18.36
CA HIS A 228 -0.24 -5.64 18.25
C HIS A 228 0.51 -5.40 16.94
N LEU A 229 1.83 -5.53 16.98
CA LEU A 229 2.69 -5.46 15.80
C LEU A 229 3.54 -6.73 15.76
N VAL A 230 3.57 -7.37 14.60
CA VAL A 230 4.42 -8.51 14.30
C VAL A 230 5.43 -8.06 13.24
N LEU A 231 6.71 -8.34 13.48
CA LEU A 231 7.78 -8.13 12.51
C LEU A 231 8.25 -9.48 11.99
N LEU A 232 8.18 -9.70 10.68
CA LEU A 232 8.52 -10.96 10.02
C LEU A 232 9.88 -10.86 9.34
N GLU A 233 10.85 -11.64 9.82
CA GLU A 233 12.27 -11.56 9.41
C GLU A 233 12.49 -11.75 7.90
N ARG A 234 11.69 -12.59 7.24
CA ARG A 234 11.84 -12.96 5.84
C ARG A 234 10.72 -12.47 4.94
N ALA A 235 10.02 -11.42 5.33
CA ALA A 235 9.02 -10.75 4.52
C ALA A 235 9.56 -9.39 4.02
N GLY A 236 9.31 -9.09 2.74
CA GLY A 236 9.52 -7.78 2.12
C GLY A 236 8.20 -7.03 1.99
N HIS A 237 8.10 -6.17 0.96
CA HIS A 237 6.89 -5.38 0.70
C HIS A 237 5.71 -6.22 0.22
N ASP A 238 5.97 -7.15 -0.69
CA ASP A 238 4.91 -8.02 -1.20
C ASP A 238 4.63 -9.13 -0.17
N PRO A 239 3.35 -9.43 0.14
CA PRO A 239 3.00 -10.46 1.12
C PRO A 239 3.47 -11.84 0.66
N ASN A 240 3.89 -12.66 1.62
CA ASN A 240 4.23 -14.06 1.44
C ASN A 240 3.41 -14.94 2.40
N GLN A 241 3.71 -16.24 2.46
CA GLN A 241 2.97 -17.16 3.34
C GLN A 241 3.11 -16.77 4.81
N ASP A 242 4.28 -16.28 5.23
CA ASP A 242 4.52 -15.90 6.63
C ASP A 242 3.58 -14.74 7.06
N VAL A 243 3.28 -13.82 6.14
CA VAL A 243 2.32 -12.71 6.37
C VAL A 243 0.88 -13.21 6.53
N ILE A 244 0.53 -14.29 5.83
CA ILE A 244 -0.83 -14.87 5.92
C ILE A 244 -1.01 -15.70 7.19
N ASP A 245 0.05 -16.31 7.67
CA ASP A 245 0.02 -17.21 8.83
C ASP A 245 0.16 -16.44 10.17
N ALA A 246 0.58 -15.17 10.13
CA ALA A 246 0.76 -14.31 11.30
C ALA A 246 -0.55 -13.74 11.83
#